data_13c6896019264f8d17dbaeb6906e74b9
#
_entry.id   13c6896019264f8d17dbaeb6906e74b9
#
_cell.length_a   1.000
_cell.length_b   1.000
_cell.length_c   1.000
_cell.angle_alpha   90.00
_cell.angle_beta   90.00
_cell.angle_gamma   90.00
#
_symmetry.space_group_name_H-M   'P 1'
#
loop_
_entity.id
_entity.type
_entity.pdbx_description
1 polymer ?
#
loop_
_entity_poly.entity_id
_entity_poly.type
_entity_poly.pdbx_seq_one_letter_code
_entity_poly.pdbx_strand_id
1 'polypeptide(L)' 'MTVYDRAQRIEEVLMEALRHRGFEVGSDQDGRYFLTPSESNRDEWDHQYLEPLVREIERELFP' A
#
# COMPACT_ATOMS: atom_id res chain seq x y z
N MET A 1 16.18 9.26 12.52
CA MET A 1 15.14 8.88 11.53
C MET A 1 13.82 9.58 11.89
N THR A 2 13.21 10.24 10.94
CA THR A 2 11.95 10.95 11.17
C THR A 2 10.75 10.02 10.95
N VAL A 3 9.57 10.47 11.42
CA VAL A 3 8.32 9.73 11.17
C VAL A 3 8.09 9.55 9.66
N TYR A 4 8.43 10.57 8.87
CA TYR A 4 8.31 10.51 7.42
C TYR A 4 9.17 9.39 6.83
N ASP A 5 10.41 9.27 7.29
CA ASP A 5 11.34 8.24 6.80
C ASP A 5 10.83 6.84 7.14
N ARG A 6 10.27 6.66 8.33
CA ARG A 6 9.68 5.37 8.73
C ARG A 6 8.50 5.00 7.84
N ALA A 7 7.61 5.94 7.63
CA ALA A 7 6.43 5.71 6.79
C ALA A 7 6.83 5.35 5.38
N GLN A 8 7.80 6.06 4.82
CA GLN A 8 8.30 5.78 3.49
C GLN A 8 8.95 4.40 3.40
N ARG A 9 9.71 4.01 4.41
CA ARG A 9 10.35 2.70 4.45
C ARG A 9 9.32 1.58 4.50
N ILE A 10 8.30 1.73 5.34
CA ILE A 10 7.21 0.76 5.45
C ILE A 10 6.50 0.64 4.09
N GLU A 11 6.23 1.76 3.44
CA GLU A 11 5.58 1.78 2.14
C GLU A 11 6.39 1.03 1.09
N GLU A 12 7.70 1.24 1.04
CA GLU A 12 8.57 0.55 0.11
C GLU A 12 8.57 -0.96 0.35
N VAL A 13 8.64 -1.38 1.60
CA VAL A 13 8.62 -2.80 1.95
C VAL A 13 7.29 -3.42 1.55
N LEU A 14 6.18 -2.73 1.79
CA LEU A 14 4.86 -3.20 1.39
C LEU A 14 4.76 -3.34 -0.13
N MET A 15 5.25 -2.37 -0.88
CA MET A 15 5.24 -2.42 -2.34
C MET A 15 5.98 -3.65 -2.87
N GLU A 16 7.16 -3.90 -2.33
CA GLU A 16 7.95 -5.08 -2.73
C GLU A 16 7.23 -6.38 -2.36
N ALA A 17 6.69 -6.47 -1.15
CA ALA A 17 5.98 -7.65 -0.70
C ALA A 17 4.77 -7.95 -1.58
N LEU A 18 4.00 -6.93 -1.94
CA LEU A 18 2.84 -7.08 -2.80
C LEU A 18 3.24 -7.50 -4.20
N ARG A 19 4.30 -6.91 -4.74
CA ARG A 19 4.81 -7.27 -6.05
C ARG A 19 5.25 -8.74 -6.10
N HIS A 20 5.94 -9.21 -5.06
CA HIS A 20 6.38 -10.59 -4.97
C HIS A 20 5.21 -11.58 -4.89
N ARG A 21 4.07 -11.13 -4.38
CA ARG A 21 2.86 -11.93 -4.29
C ARG A 21 2.01 -11.89 -5.55
N GLY A 22 2.46 -11.14 -6.56
CA GLY A 22 1.78 -11.06 -7.84
C GLY A 22 0.76 -9.95 -7.96
N PHE A 23 0.68 -9.05 -6.99
CA PHE A 23 -0.20 -7.89 -7.11
C PHE A 23 0.42 -6.84 -8.03
N GLU A 24 -0.44 -6.17 -8.77
CA GLU A 24 -0.04 -5.03 -9.57
C GLU A 24 -0.03 -3.79 -8.67
N VAL A 25 1.08 -3.05 -8.72
CA VAL A 25 1.26 -1.85 -7.90
C VAL A 25 1.50 -0.63 -8.80
N GLY A 26 1.13 0.54 -8.31
CA GLY A 26 1.32 1.78 -9.05
C GLY A 26 1.22 2.97 -8.13
N SER A 27 1.20 4.17 -8.73
CA SER A 27 1.04 5.41 -7.98
C SER A 27 0.27 6.44 -8.79
N ASP A 28 -0.47 7.29 -8.10
CA ASP A 28 -1.20 8.41 -8.70
C ASP A 28 -1.12 9.63 -7.79
N GLN A 29 -2.01 10.61 -8.01
CA GLN A 29 -2.01 11.85 -7.24
C GLN A 29 -2.32 11.62 -5.75
N ASP A 30 -3.04 10.56 -5.44
CA ASP A 30 -3.45 10.23 -4.08
C ASP A 30 -2.46 9.33 -3.36
N GLY A 31 -1.41 8.87 -4.05
CA GLY A 31 -0.36 8.08 -3.46
C GLY A 31 -0.16 6.74 -4.15
N ARG A 32 0.58 5.87 -3.49
CA ARG A 32 0.84 4.52 -4.01
C ARG A 32 -0.30 3.58 -3.67
N TYR A 33 -0.57 2.64 -4.57
CA TYR A 33 -1.67 1.70 -4.43
C TYR A 33 -1.30 0.33 -4.99
N PHE A 34 -2.13 -0.66 -4.66
CA PHE A 34 -2.11 -1.95 -5.34
C PHE A 34 -3.53 -2.28 -5.79
N LEU A 35 -3.64 -3.14 -6.80
CA LEU A 35 -4.93 -3.47 -7.39
C LEU A 35 -5.44 -4.81 -6.87
N THR A 36 -6.73 -4.84 -6.56
CA THR A 36 -7.42 -6.07 -6.19
C THR A 36 -8.66 -6.23 -7.06
N PRO A 37 -9.10 -7.48 -7.34
CA PRO A 37 -10.34 -7.67 -8.08
C PRO A 37 -11.52 -7.08 -7.32
N SER A 38 -12.41 -6.41 -8.05
CA SER A 38 -13.61 -5.85 -7.45
C SER A 38 -14.57 -6.98 -7.04
N GLU A 39 -15.15 -6.87 -5.85
CA GLU A 39 -16.13 -7.85 -5.38
C GLU A 39 -17.45 -7.74 -6.13
N SER A 40 -17.76 -6.55 -6.63
CA SER A 40 -19.03 -6.28 -7.30
C SER A 40 -18.99 -6.46 -8.81
N ASN A 41 -17.80 -6.44 -9.41
CA ASN A 41 -17.65 -6.57 -10.87
C ASN A 41 -16.34 -7.26 -11.21
N ARG A 42 -16.40 -8.44 -11.84
CA ARG A 42 -15.22 -9.25 -12.18
C ARG A 42 -14.28 -8.58 -13.18
N ASP A 43 -14.78 -7.65 -13.95
CA ASP A 43 -13.99 -6.98 -14.99
C ASP A 43 -13.34 -5.70 -14.48
N GLU A 44 -13.59 -5.34 -13.24
CA GLU A 44 -13.03 -4.12 -12.64
C GLU A 44 -12.02 -4.46 -11.55
N TRP A 45 -11.11 -3.50 -11.32
CA TRP A 45 -10.09 -3.62 -10.29
C TRP A 45 -10.19 -2.42 -9.36
N ASP A 46 -10.14 -2.70 -8.06
CA ASP A 46 -10.18 -1.65 -7.05
C ASP A 46 -8.76 -1.21 -6.69
N HIS A 47 -8.59 0.09 -6.51
CA HIS A 47 -7.33 0.67 -6.05
C HIS A 47 -7.32 0.65 -4.52
N GLN A 48 -6.35 -0.06 -3.97
CA GLN A 48 -6.15 -0.11 -2.52
C GLN A 48 -4.94 0.73 -2.17
N TYR A 49 -5.15 1.90 -1.57
CA TYR A 49 -4.06 2.81 -1.26
C TYR A 49 -3.27 2.32 -0.06
N LEU A 50 -1.95 2.51 -0.11
CA LEU A 50 -1.06 2.03 0.93
C LEU A 50 -1.01 2.94 2.15
N GLU A 51 -1.32 4.22 2.01
CA GLU A 51 -1.22 5.17 3.10
C GLU A 51 -1.95 4.74 4.38
N PRO A 52 -3.23 4.33 4.32
CA PRO A 52 -3.91 3.87 5.53
C PRO A 52 -3.24 2.66 6.16
N LEU A 53 -2.74 1.74 5.34
CA LEU A 53 -2.03 0.56 5.84
C LEU A 53 -0.71 0.92 6.49
N VAL A 54 0.03 1.84 5.88
CA VAL A 54 1.30 2.31 6.42
C VAL A 54 1.09 2.97 7.77
N ARG A 55 0.06 3.79 7.90
CA ARG A 55 -0.27 4.45 9.18
C ARG A 55 -0.61 3.44 10.26
N GLU A 56 -1.36 2.42 9.91
CA GLU A 56 -1.73 1.37 10.84
C GLU A 56 -0.52 0.58 11.30
N ILE A 57 0.36 0.20 10.38
CA ILE A 57 1.58 -0.52 10.70
C ILE A 57 2.50 0.33 11.57
N GLU A 58 2.65 1.59 11.24
CA GLU A 58 3.49 2.49 12.04
C GLU A 58 2.97 2.62 13.46
N ARG A 59 1.66 2.74 13.62
CA ARG A 59 1.03 2.83 14.93
C ARG A 59 1.30 1.59 15.78
N GLU A 60 1.27 0.42 15.17
CA GLU A 60 1.51 -0.84 15.87
C GLU A 60 2.97 -1.06 16.23
N LEU A 61 3.88 -0.64 15.37
CA LEU A 61 5.31 -0.86 15.59
C LEU A 61 5.96 0.24 16.43
N PHE A 62 5.42 1.45 16.38
CA PHE A 62 5.99 2.62 17.05
C PHE A 62 4.89 3.38 17.81
N PRO A 63 4.33 2.77 18.85
CA PRO A 63 3.24 3.39 19.62
C PRO A 63 3.68 4.60 20.43
#